data_b8dd60f11bcd2b1fe0c3714466c57932
#
_entry.id   b8dd60f11bcd2b1fe0c3714466c57932
#
_cell.length_a   1.000
_cell.length_b   1.000
_cell.length_c   1.000
_cell.angle_alpha   90.00
_cell.angle_beta   90.00
_cell.angle_gamma   90.00
#
_symmetry.space_group_name_H-M   'P 1'
#
loop_
_entity.id
_entity.type
_entity.pdbx_description
1 polymer ?
#
loop_
_entity_poly.entity_id
_entity_poly.type
_entity_poly.pdbx_seq_one_letter_code
_entity_poly.pdbx_strand_id
1 'polypeptide(L)'
;MKSKIFRFACVFILFSPIYLLQAQVKKSNPSSGTSRARLIPSEKFLFRSFVDCNMASVWIGDSFRIFPGKYGEDPLWGESKELKYVTDTTVDAVFNKKPEDFLIPLMPANAPPGKPGLHGAVWFETLYKDPGDPSGKTLFALYHNENYPSTLPYDSISGEGYIDKNWPEGLRGPETKTAVCRIGIMKSTDGGRSWADRGILLEDLQPRMILRPHNTGINFAGGVGDPSAIANGNYLFVFYGEYGYPGRYNEKTYDSLKEWKGQCISIARIPLSGLDKPSGNAKRWNGIAFSAAPNGIGRPVTHLQIPKAEGGGPASSPHAKYYWGPSVSWNDYLHCWVMLMARAEGPSWKGNSIYISYNQHADFNIGAHAQDWSTPQLLLKKPGHILWYPSLQPINSLSDKKAKYTSLKLGRKARLFYKDITPDKGDYISEYLISFN
;
A
#
# COMPACT_ATOMS: atom_id res chain seq x y z
N MET A 1 -45.62 -24.31 69.62
CA MET A 1 -44.26 -24.71 69.31
C MET A 1 -44.28 -25.62 68.11
N LYS A 2 -43.93 -25.11 66.92
CA LYS A 2 -43.79 -25.89 65.70
C LYS A 2 -42.40 -25.57 65.09
N SER A 3 -41.50 -26.54 65.07
CA SER A 3 -40.19 -26.48 64.53
C SER A 3 -40.23 -26.55 63.00
N LYS A 4 -39.61 -25.60 62.30
CA LYS A 4 -39.40 -25.66 60.85
C LYS A 4 -38.01 -26.27 60.59
N ILE A 5 -38.00 -27.40 59.92
CA ILE A 5 -36.81 -28.06 59.40
C ILE A 5 -36.45 -27.39 58.07
N PHE A 6 -35.26 -26.78 57.99
CA PHE A 6 -34.68 -26.28 56.73
C PHE A 6 -33.87 -27.44 56.10
N ARG A 7 -34.28 -27.83 54.88
CA ARG A 7 -33.48 -28.73 54.03
C ARG A 7 -32.54 -27.91 53.19
N PHE A 8 -31.23 -28.14 53.40
CA PHE A 8 -30.20 -27.65 52.49
C PHE A 8 -30.08 -28.60 51.28
N ALA A 9 -30.29 -28.07 50.07
CA ALA A 9 -30.01 -28.79 48.85
C ALA A 9 -28.57 -28.45 48.42
N CYS A 10 -27.68 -29.43 48.48
CA CYS A 10 -26.33 -29.33 47.89
C CYS A 10 -26.42 -29.48 46.38
N VAL A 11 -26.13 -28.41 45.63
CA VAL A 11 -25.92 -28.46 44.20
C VAL A 11 -24.47 -28.87 43.94
N PHE A 12 -24.27 -30.08 43.45
CA PHE A 12 -23.00 -30.52 42.92
C PHE A 12 -22.79 -29.92 41.53
N ILE A 13 -21.87 -28.97 41.42
CA ILE A 13 -21.40 -28.46 40.10
C ILE A 13 -20.29 -29.42 39.67
N LEU A 14 -20.59 -30.23 38.66
CA LEU A 14 -19.62 -31.06 37.96
C LEU A 14 -18.77 -30.15 37.06
N PHE A 15 -17.53 -29.92 37.45
CA PHE A 15 -16.50 -29.35 36.58
C PHE A 15 -16.03 -30.42 35.60
N SER A 16 -16.45 -30.30 34.35
CA SER A 16 -15.81 -31.02 33.23
C SER A 16 -14.48 -30.37 32.90
N PRO A 17 -13.38 -31.10 32.86
CA PRO A 17 -12.11 -30.53 32.37
C PRO A 17 -12.21 -30.30 30.88
N ILE A 18 -12.20 -29.03 30.47
CA ILE A 18 -11.99 -28.65 29.07
C ILE A 18 -10.55 -28.95 28.74
N TYR A 19 -10.32 -30.05 28.01
CA TYR A 19 -9.03 -30.31 27.40
C TYR A 19 -8.80 -29.27 26.32
N LEU A 20 -7.97 -28.27 26.58
CA LEU A 20 -7.38 -27.41 25.57
C LEU A 20 -6.48 -28.29 24.69
N LEU A 21 -7.00 -28.67 23.53
CA LEU A 21 -6.18 -29.19 22.44
C LEU A 21 -5.28 -28.03 21.98
N GLN A 22 -4.07 -27.96 22.52
CA GLN A 22 -3.00 -27.18 21.89
C GLN A 22 -2.65 -27.89 20.59
N ALA A 23 -3.16 -27.37 19.46
CA ALA A 23 -2.67 -27.71 18.16
C ALA A 23 -1.18 -27.31 18.11
N GLN A 24 -0.30 -28.29 18.22
CA GLN A 24 1.11 -28.09 17.89
C GLN A 24 1.18 -27.73 16.41
N VAL A 25 1.32 -26.44 16.13
CA VAL A 25 1.75 -25.97 14.81
C VAL A 25 3.13 -26.58 14.60
N LYS A 26 3.20 -27.63 13.79
CA LYS A 26 4.46 -28.13 13.27
C LYS A 26 5.15 -26.95 12.58
N LYS A 27 6.19 -26.40 13.23
CA LYS A 27 7.16 -25.55 12.55
C LYS A 27 7.75 -26.41 11.44
N SER A 28 7.27 -26.22 10.23
CA SER A 28 7.96 -26.71 9.05
C SER A 28 9.29 -25.98 9.02
N ASN A 29 10.38 -26.67 9.29
CA ASN A 29 11.72 -26.18 8.98
C ASN A 29 11.68 -25.72 7.50
N PRO A 30 12.18 -24.54 7.17
CA PRO A 30 12.36 -24.18 5.78
C PRO A 30 13.35 -25.19 5.19
N SER A 31 12.84 -26.14 4.43
CA SER A 31 13.66 -26.94 3.54
C SER A 31 14.48 -25.93 2.72
N SER A 32 15.75 -26.24 2.48
CA SER A 32 16.63 -25.60 1.50
C SER A 32 16.00 -25.75 0.10
N GLY A 33 14.85 -25.12 -0.10
CA GLY A 33 14.07 -25.17 -1.32
C GLY A 33 14.71 -24.28 -2.36
N THR A 34 14.88 -24.79 -3.54
CA THR A 34 15.12 -24.06 -4.78
C THR A 34 14.25 -22.80 -4.80
N SER A 35 14.86 -21.64 -5.00
CA SER A 35 14.14 -20.37 -5.08
C SER A 35 12.95 -20.50 -6.04
N ARG A 36 11.73 -20.19 -5.57
CA ARG A 36 10.50 -20.27 -6.38
C ARG A 36 10.49 -19.27 -7.54
N ALA A 37 11.41 -18.32 -7.53
CA ALA A 37 11.57 -17.32 -8.57
C ALA A 37 13.05 -17.10 -8.86
N ARG A 38 13.37 -16.87 -10.13
CA ARG A 38 14.70 -16.47 -10.57
C ARG A 38 14.59 -15.30 -11.53
N LEU A 39 15.58 -14.41 -11.47
CA LEU A 39 15.76 -13.36 -12.45
C LEU A 39 16.53 -13.90 -13.66
N ILE A 40 16.08 -13.52 -14.83
CA ILE A 40 16.71 -13.83 -16.11
C ILE A 40 17.04 -12.50 -16.75
N PRO A 41 18.32 -12.17 -17.00
CA PRO A 41 18.69 -10.98 -17.76
C PRO A 41 17.92 -10.90 -19.08
N SER A 42 17.43 -9.72 -19.41
CA SER A 42 16.59 -9.47 -20.58
C SER A 42 17.00 -8.15 -21.23
N GLU A 43 16.41 -7.86 -22.36
CA GLU A 43 16.50 -6.55 -22.99
C GLU A 43 16.07 -5.46 -22.01
N LYS A 44 16.83 -4.36 -21.97
CA LYS A 44 16.53 -3.22 -21.12
C LYS A 44 15.40 -2.40 -21.70
N PHE A 45 14.32 -2.27 -20.93
CA PHE A 45 13.25 -1.31 -21.18
C PHE A 45 13.46 -0.10 -20.28
N LEU A 46 13.49 1.07 -20.88
CA LEU A 46 13.50 2.34 -20.19
C LEU A 46 12.15 3.03 -20.47
N PHE A 47 11.29 3.07 -19.45
CA PHE A 47 10.04 3.80 -19.56
C PHE A 47 10.29 5.29 -19.35
N ARG A 48 10.08 6.06 -20.40
CA ARG A 48 10.43 7.49 -20.45
C ARG A 48 9.31 8.38 -19.92
N SER A 49 9.03 8.24 -18.61
CA SER A 49 8.08 9.11 -17.92
C SER A 49 8.42 9.19 -16.44
N PHE A 50 7.88 10.17 -15.77
CA PHE A 50 7.93 10.26 -14.33
C PHE A 50 7.08 9.14 -13.72
N VAL A 51 7.70 8.28 -12.93
CA VAL A 51 7.05 7.20 -12.18
C VAL A 51 7.56 7.28 -10.73
N ASP A 52 6.63 7.46 -9.81
CA ASP A 52 6.90 7.51 -8.38
C ASP A 52 5.81 6.77 -7.61
N CYS A 53 5.47 5.59 -8.10
CA CYS A 53 4.38 4.74 -7.64
C CYS A 53 4.53 3.33 -8.20
N ASN A 54 3.71 2.40 -7.71
CA ASN A 54 3.52 1.11 -8.39
C ASN A 54 2.88 1.35 -9.77
N MET A 55 3.33 0.60 -10.77
CA MET A 55 2.77 0.75 -12.12
C MET A 55 1.51 -0.11 -12.27
N ALA A 56 0.36 0.50 -11.97
CA ALA A 56 -0.93 -0.15 -12.13
C ALA A 56 -1.30 -0.34 -13.62
N SER A 57 -1.75 -1.53 -13.99
CA SER A 57 -2.11 -1.86 -15.38
C SER A 57 -3.47 -2.56 -15.48
N VAL A 58 -4.13 -2.37 -16.64
CA VAL A 58 -5.45 -2.93 -16.91
C VAL A 58 -5.68 -3.16 -18.40
N TRP A 59 -6.51 -4.16 -18.76
CA TRP A 59 -7.04 -4.32 -20.11
C TRP A 59 -8.43 -3.68 -20.23
N ILE A 60 -8.58 -2.77 -21.19
CA ILE A 60 -9.87 -2.21 -21.61
C ILE A 60 -10.15 -2.70 -23.04
N GLY A 61 -11.03 -3.68 -23.18
CA GLY A 61 -11.17 -4.42 -24.44
C GLY A 61 -9.85 -5.09 -24.82
N ASP A 62 -9.32 -4.77 -25.98
CA ASP A 62 -8.04 -5.27 -26.49
C ASP A 62 -6.86 -4.31 -26.28
N SER A 63 -7.07 -3.24 -25.53
CA SER A 63 -6.01 -2.27 -25.23
C SER A 63 -5.49 -2.45 -23.82
N PHE A 64 -4.17 -2.65 -23.69
CA PHE A 64 -3.46 -2.60 -22.42
C PHE A 64 -3.22 -1.16 -22.01
N ARG A 65 -3.38 -0.85 -20.74
CA ARG A 65 -3.31 0.55 -20.26
C ARG A 65 -2.61 0.64 -18.92
N ILE A 66 -1.79 1.69 -18.75
CA ILE A 66 -1.12 2.07 -17.51
C ILE A 66 -1.36 3.56 -17.22
N PHE A 67 -1.15 3.96 -15.95
CA PHE A 67 -1.40 5.33 -15.48
C PHE A 67 -0.19 5.87 -14.69
N PRO A 68 0.89 6.26 -15.36
CA PRO A 68 2.06 6.85 -14.72
C PRO A 68 1.84 8.34 -14.37
N GLY A 69 2.70 8.87 -13.50
CA GLY A 69 2.74 10.27 -13.13
C GLY A 69 1.92 10.63 -11.91
N LYS A 70 1.87 11.91 -11.59
CA LYS A 70 1.13 12.47 -10.45
C LYS A 70 0.15 13.54 -10.90
N TYR A 71 -0.85 13.80 -10.08
CA TYR A 71 -1.82 14.86 -10.27
C TYR A 71 -2.07 15.61 -8.96
N GLY A 72 -2.26 16.92 -9.03
CA GLY A 72 -2.71 17.75 -7.93
C GLY A 72 -1.65 18.75 -7.44
N GLU A 73 -1.93 19.38 -6.31
CA GLU A 73 -1.10 20.41 -5.72
C GLU A 73 0.01 19.80 -4.88
N ASP A 74 1.22 20.31 -5.06
CA ASP A 74 2.41 19.89 -4.37
C ASP A 74 3.25 21.14 -4.03
N PRO A 75 3.37 21.51 -2.74
CA PRO A 75 4.13 22.69 -2.34
C PRO A 75 5.62 22.62 -2.66
N LEU A 76 6.16 21.42 -2.87
CA LEU A 76 7.57 21.22 -3.26
C LEU A 76 7.81 21.53 -4.73
N TRP A 77 6.86 21.11 -5.59
CA TRP A 77 7.04 21.06 -7.04
C TRP A 77 5.97 21.86 -7.81
N GLY A 78 5.01 22.45 -7.07
CA GLY A 78 3.88 23.17 -7.65
C GLY A 78 2.75 22.24 -8.14
N GLU A 79 1.77 22.83 -8.81
CA GLU A 79 0.67 22.07 -9.42
C GLU A 79 1.21 21.14 -10.50
N SER A 80 0.77 19.89 -10.49
CA SER A 80 1.13 18.89 -11.48
C SER A 80 -0.09 18.34 -12.20
N LYS A 81 0.02 18.23 -13.52
CA LYS A 81 -0.92 17.53 -14.41
C LYS A 81 -0.21 16.41 -15.16
N GLU A 82 0.79 15.82 -14.53
CA GLU A 82 1.64 14.79 -15.14
C GLU A 82 1.03 13.39 -15.11
N LEU A 83 -0.07 13.17 -14.39
CA LEU A 83 -0.79 11.89 -14.51
C LEU A 83 -1.23 11.72 -15.96
N LYS A 84 -0.80 10.63 -16.53
CA LYS A 84 -1.08 10.25 -17.92
C LYS A 84 -1.80 8.91 -17.94
N TYR A 85 -2.41 8.55 -19.05
CA TYR A 85 -2.62 7.16 -19.37
C TYR A 85 -1.94 6.84 -20.70
N VAL A 86 -1.30 5.67 -20.71
CA VAL A 86 -0.59 5.16 -21.89
C VAL A 86 -1.29 3.88 -22.30
N THR A 87 -1.62 3.76 -23.57
CA THR A 87 -2.42 2.64 -24.06
C THR A 87 -1.95 2.15 -25.42
N ASP A 88 -1.93 0.83 -25.60
CA ASP A 88 -1.68 0.17 -26.88
C ASP A 88 -2.27 -1.24 -26.87
N THR A 89 -2.16 -1.96 -27.99
CA THR A 89 -2.68 -3.34 -28.14
C THR A 89 -1.74 -4.40 -27.56
N THR A 90 -0.53 -4.02 -27.17
CA THR A 90 0.46 -4.91 -26.53
C THR A 90 1.12 -4.25 -25.35
N VAL A 91 1.61 -5.07 -24.41
CA VAL A 91 2.32 -4.60 -23.21
C VAL A 91 3.62 -3.89 -23.58
N ASP A 92 4.42 -4.49 -24.45
CA ASP A 92 5.71 -3.92 -24.86
C ASP A 92 5.53 -2.57 -25.61
N ALA A 93 4.49 -2.45 -26.44
CA ALA A 93 4.19 -1.19 -27.12
C ALA A 93 3.85 -0.07 -26.12
N VAL A 94 3.10 -0.38 -25.06
CA VAL A 94 2.79 0.60 -24.01
C VAL A 94 4.05 1.10 -23.32
N PHE A 95 4.97 0.20 -22.94
CA PHE A 95 6.19 0.59 -22.24
C PHE A 95 7.26 1.21 -23.15
N ASN A 96 7.15 1.05 -24.45
CA ASN A 96 8.03 1.69 -25.46
C ASN A 96 7.45 2.97 -26.05
N LYS A 97 6.24 3.37 -25.65
CA LYS A 97 5.60 4.57 -26.17
C LYS A 97 6.37 5.83 -25.81
N LYS A 98 6.37 6.80 -26.70
CA LYS A 98 7.04 8.07 -26.46
C LYS A 98 6.16 8.98 -25.58
N PRO A 99 6.75 9.87 -24.78
CA PRO A 99 6.00 10.79 -23.93
C PRO A 99 4.97 11.67 -24.65
N GLU A 100 5.25 12.04 -25.90
CA GLU A 100 4.36 12.83 -26.76
C GLU A 100 3.06 12.09 -27.13
N ASP A 101 3.05 10.76 -27.05
CA ASP A 101 1.88 9.90 -27.32
C ASP A 101 1.04 9.63 -26.07
N PHE A 102 1.44 10.16 -24.92
CA PHE A 102 0.72 9.95 -23.67
C PHE A 102 -0.53 10.83 -23.62
N LEU A 103 -1.61 10.27 -23.11
CA LEU A 103 -2.90 10.94 -23.03
C LEU A 103 -3.15 11.45 -21.61
N ILE A 104 -3.80 12.61 -21.50
CA ILE A 104 -4.14 13.22 -20.22
C ILE A 104 -5.57 12.84 -19.86
N PRO A 105 -5.82 12.16 -18.73
CA PRO A 105 -7.18 11.91 -18.26
C PRO A 105 -7.79 13.20 -17.69
N LEU A 106 -9.11 13.29 -17.74
CA LEU A 106 -9.84 14.32 -17.01
C LEU A 106 -9.85 13.95 -15.53
N MET A 107 -9.27 14.80 -14.70
CA MET A 107 -9.15 14.60 -13.25
C MET A 107 -10.07 15.55 -12.47
N PRO A 108 -10.55 15.18 -11.28
CA PRO A 108 -11.28 16.10 -10.40
C PRO A 108 -10.34 17.22 -9.95
N ALA A 109 -10.88 18.44 -9.87
CA ALA A 109 -10.11 19.55 -9.29
C ALA A 109 -9.86 19.34 -7.80
N ASN A 110 -8.74 19.87 -7.29
CA ASN A 110 -8.53 19.98 -5.85
C ASN A 110 -9.60 20.89 -5.25
N ALA A 111 -10.04 20.54 -4.04
CA ALA A 111 -10.95 21.39 -3.28
C ALA A 111 -10.23 22.67 -2.83
N PRO A 112 -10.93 23.80 -2.71
CA PRO A 112 -10.35 24.99 -2.12
C PRO A 112 -9.86 24.72 -0.69
N PRO A 113 -8.84 25.44 -0.21
CA PRO A 113 -8.34 25.32 1.16
C PRO A 113 -9.46 25.37 2.19
N GLY A 114 -9.45 24.46 3.17
CA GLY A 114 -10.47 24.35 4.21
C GLY A 114 -11.82 23.81 3.80
N LYS A 115 -11.98 23.33 2.57
CA LYS A 115 -13.21 22.65 2.11
C LYS A 115 -12.97 21.15 1.99
N PRO A 116 -13.99 20.31 2.24
CA PRO A 116 -13.90 18.87 2.00
C PRO A 116 -13.61 18.56 0.53
N GLY A 117 -12.82 17.52 0.27
CA GLY A 117 -12.51 17.05 -1.08
C GLY A 117 -11.05 16.64 -1.24
N LEU A 118 -10.64 16.51 -2.49
CA LEU A 118 -9.27 16.15 -2.84
C LEU A 118 -8.33 17.32 -2.55
N HIS A 119 -7.25 17.04 -1.84
CA HIS A 119 -6.17 17.98 -1.55
C HIS A 119 -4.81 17.32 -1.79
N GLY A 120 -3.82 18.13 -2.16
CA GLY A 120 -2.45 17.68 -2.36
C GLY A 120 -2.27 16.87 -3.64
N ALA A 121 -1.21 16.09 -3.70
CA ALA A 121 -0.84 15.31 -4.87
C ALA A 121 -1.28 13.84 -4.75
N VAL A 122 -1.59 13.22 -5.88
CA VAL A 122 -2.03 11.82 -5.94
C VAL A 122 -1.27 11.03 -7.02
N TRP A 123 -1.02 9.76 -6.71
CA TRP A 123 -0.47 8.75 -7.61
C TRP A 123 -1.38 7.53 -7.62
N PHE A 124 -1.62 6.96 -8.79
CA PHE A 124 -2.39 5.72 -8.91
C PHE A 124 -1.47 4.51 -8.69
N GLU A 125 -1.79 3.73 -7.65
CA GLU A 125 -0.98 2.59 -7.22
C GLU A 125 -1.57 1.24 -7.66
N THR A 126 -2.88 1.14 -7.69
CA THR A 126 -3.60 -0.09 -8.06
C THR A 126 -4.87 0.24 -8.81
N LEU A 127 -5.18 -0.57 -9.82
CA LEU A 127 -6.43 -0.50 -10.55
C LEU A 127 -7.25 -1.76 -10.32
N TYR A 128 -8.46 -1.60 -9.78
CA TYR A 128 -9.46 -2.65 -9.72
C TYR A 128 -10.49 -2.41 -10.82
N LYS A 129 -10.64 -3.39 -11.71
CA LYS A 129 -11.68 -3.37 -12.75
C LYS A 129 -12.92 -4.06 -12.21
N ASP A 130 -14.06 -3.40 -12.26
CA ASP A 130 -15.32 -3.93 -11.77
C ASP A 130 -15.82 -5.07 -12.70
N PRO A 131 -15.87 -6.31 -12.21
CA PRO A 131 -16.39 -7.42 -13.02
C PRO A 131 -17.92 -7.35 -13.21
N GLY A 132 -18.63 -6.57 -12.39
CA GLY A 132 -20.07 -6.35 -12.49
C GLY A 132 -20.47 -5.40 -13.61
N ASP A 133 -19.50 -4.67 -14.20
CA ASP A 133 -19.77 -3.80 -15.35
C ASP A 133 -19.61 -4.56 -16.68
N PRO A 134 -20.71 -4.84 -17.40
CA PRO A 134 -20.64 -5.56 -18.67
C PRO A 134 -19.90 -4.81 -19.77
N SER A 135 -19.79 -3.47 -19.68
CA SER A 135 -18.98 -2.68 -20.60
C SER A 135 -17.48 -2.87 -20.40
N GLY A 136 -17.07 -3.37 -19.22
CA GLY A 136 -15.69 -3.55 -18.81
C GLY A 136 -14.89 -2.26 -18.74
N LYS A 137 -15.54 -1.11 -18.54
CA LYS A 137 -14.93 0.22 -18.49
C LYS A 137 -14.91 0.83 -17.09
N THR A 138 -15.66 0.27 -16.14
CA THR A 138 -15.65 0.75 -14.76
C THR A 138 -14.39 0.31 -14.04
N LEU A 139 -13.63 1.29 -13.58
CA LEU A 139 -12.38 1.13 -12.85
C LEU A 139 -12.44 1.87 -11.52
N PHE A 140 -11.81 1.28 -10.52
CA PHE A 140 -11.46 1.96 -9.27
C PHE A 140 -9.93 2.02 -9.18
N ALA A 141 -9.39 3.23 -9.01
CA ALA A 141 -7.98 3.45 -8.75
C ALA A 141 -7.78 3.74 -7.27
N LEU A 142 -6.96 2.91 -6.60
CA LEU A 142 -6.44 3.29 -5.30
C LEU A 142 -5.27 4.23 -5.51
N TYR A 143 -5.31 5.35 -4.83
CA TYR A 143 -4.26 6.34 -4.94
C TYR A 143 -3.55 6.57 -3.61
N HIS A 144 -2.25 6.75 -3.68
CA HIS A 144 -1.45 7.42 -2.66
C HIS A 144 -1.75 8.91 -2.73
N ASN A 145 -1.98 9.54 -1.57
CA ASN A 145 -2.21 10.98 -1.48
C ASN A 145 -1.21 11.62 -0.53
N GLU A 146 -0.40 12.49 -1.02
CA GLU A 146 0.38 13.41 -0.21
C GLU A 146 -0.49 14.62 0.14
N ASN A 147 -1.08 14.59 1.33
CA ASN A 147 -1.83 15.71 1.86
C ASN A 147 -0.89 16.64 2.61
N TYR A 148 -0.85 17.91 2.21
CA TYR A 148 0.01 18.92 2.82
C TYR A 148 -0.79 19.82 3.78
N PRO A 149 -0.85 19.49 5.08
CA PRO A 149 -1.68 20.23 6.05
C PRO A 149 -1.28 21.70 6.20
N SER A 150 -0.04 22.04 5.91
CA SER A 150 0.44 23.44 5.93
C SER A 150 -0.25 24.32 4.89
N THR A 151 -0.87 23.74 3.87
CA THR A 151 -1.66 24.47 2.86
C THR A 151 -3.13 24.63 3.26
N LEU A 152 -3.56 23.99 4.36
CA LEU A 152 -4.93 24.01 4.85
C LEU A 152 -5.06 24.95 6.04
N PRO A 153 -6.15 25.72 6.16
CA PRO A 153 -6.40 26.51 7.35
C PRO A 153 -6.55 25.59 8.56
N TYR A 154 -5.95 26.02 9.66
CA TYR A 154 -6.13 25.39 10.95
C TYR A 154 -7.42 25.89 11.60
N ASP A 155 -8.32 24.98 11.96
CA ASP A 155 -9.49 25.32 12.77
C ASP A 155 -9.13 25.33 14.25
N SER A 156 -8.96 26.54 14.80
CA SER A 156 -8.63 26.73 16.21
C SER A 156 -9.81 26.43 17.15
N ILE A 157 -11.04 26.41 16.64
CA ILE A 157 -12.27 26.22 17.45
C ILE A 157 -12.50 24.73 17.68
N SER A 158 -12.56 23.94 16.62
CA SER A 158 -12.71 22.49 16.72
C SER A 158 -11.43 21.82 17.21
N GLY A 159 -10.29 22.50 17.10
CA GLY A 159 -8.97 21.93 17.29
C GLY A 159 -8.67 20.88 16.24
N GLU A 160 -9.38 20.86 15.12
CA GLU A 160 -9.22 19.91 14.03
C GLU A 160 -8.23 20.43 13.00
N GLY A 161 -7.43 19.51 12.48
CA GLY A 161 -6.36 19.79 11.54
C GLY A 161 -5.16 18.91 11.84
N TYR A 162 -4.21 18.92 10.95
CA TYR A 162 -2.96 18.16 11.10
C TYR A 162 -1.85 19.01 11.76
N ILE A 163 -2.08 20.30 11.95
CA ILE A 163 -1.09 21.25 12.49
C ILE A 163 -1.36 21.51 13.97
N ASP A 164 -0.32 21.42 14.79
CA ASP A 164 -0.38 21.78 16.22
C ASP A 164 -0.82 23.24 16.36
N LYS A 165 -1.83 23.50 17.20
CA LYS A 165 -2.32 24.86 17.49
C LYS A 165 -1.23 25.82 17.99
N ASN A 166 -0.18 25.27 18.62
CA ASN A 166 0.96 26.01 19.11
C ASN A 166 2.07 26.19 18.06
N TRP A 167 1.86 25.72 16.83
CA TRP A 167 2.82 25.89 15.75
C TRP A 167 2.98 27.37 15.43
N PRO A 168 4.19 27.93 15.46
CA PRO A 168 4.43 29.31 15.10
C PRO A 168 3.85 29.67 13.74
N GLU A 169 3.17 30.81 13.65
CA GLU A 169 2.44 31.23 12.46
C GLU A 169 3.34 31.27 11.21
N GLY A 170 4.58 31.76 11.35
CA GLY A 170 5.57 31.79 10.27
C GLY A 170 6.04 30.40 9.77
N LEU A 171 5.71 29.33 10.50
CA LEU A 171 6.00 27.95 10.08
C LEU A 171 4.79 27.22 9.50
N ARG A 172 3.64 27.89 9.37
CA ARG A 172 2.41 27.32 8.80
C ARG A 172 2.33 27.47 7.29
N GLY A 173 3.26 28.18 6.72
CA GLY A 173 3.28 28.47 5.28
C GLY A 173 3.89 27.35 4.43
N PRO A 174 4.14 27.67 3.15
CA PRO A 174 4.72 26.74 2.17
C PRO A 174 6.10 26.18 2.55
N GLU A 175 6.76 26.77 3.56
CA GLU A 175 8.05 26.26 4.04
C GLU A 175 7.92 24.90 4.73
N THR A 176 6.76 24.58 5.29
CA THR A 176 6.48 23.27 5.90
C THR A 176 6.02 22.27 4.85
N LYS A 177 6.90 21.85 4.01
CA LYS A 177 6.66 20.94 2.88
C LYS A 177 6.45 19.47 3.29
N THR A 178 6.00 19.23 4.52
CA THR A 178 5.83 17.89 5.06
C THR A 178 4.42 17.40 4.82
N ALA A 179 4.30 16.30 4.13
CA ALA A 179 3.01 15.65 3.85
C ALA A 179 2.57 14.71 4.97
N VAL A 180 1.26 14.54 5.05
CA VAL A 180 0.62 13.42 5.75
C VAL A 180 0.01 12.50 4.70
N CYS A 181 0.52 11.29 4.59
CA CYS A 181 0.09 10.38 3.55
C CYS A 181 -1.26 9.74 3.88
N ARG A 182 -2.11 9.61 2.86
CA ARG A 182 -3.41 8.97 2.93
C ARG A 182 -3.61 8.08 1.71
N ILE A 183 -4.60 7.20 1.78
CA ILE A 183 -5.01 6.37 0.66
C ILE A 183 -6.46 6.68 0.35
N GLY A 184 -6.77 6.94 -0.91
CA GLY A 184 -8.12 7.17 -1.36
C GLY A 184 -8.48 6.35 -2.59
N ILE A 185 -9.70 6.54 -3.07
CA ILE A 185 -10.26 5.85 -4.24
C ILE A 185 -10.78 6.86 -5.24
N MET A 186 -10.40 6.69 -6.49
CA MET A 186 -11.06 7.33 -7.64
C MET A 186 -11.80 6.29 -8.47
N LYS A 187 -12.90 6.71 -9.11
CA LYS A 187 -13.70 5.89 -10.03
C LYS A 187 -13.72 6.48 -11.42
N SER A 188 -13.57 5.61 -12.40
CA SER A 188 -13.83 5.90 -13.82
C SER A 188 -14.91 4.97 -14.35
N THR A 189 -15.76 5.46 -15.24
CA THR A 189 -16.77 4.66 -15.97
C THR A 189 -16.52 4.60 -17.47
N ASP A 190 -15.42 5.18 -17.93
CA ASP A 190 -15.06 5.30 -19.35
C ASP A 190 -13.69 4.68 -19.70
N GLY A 191 -13.19 3.78 -18.83
CA GLY A 191 -11.92 3.08 -18.99
C GLY A 191 -10.71 3.92 -18.61
N GLY A 192 -10.87 4.89 -17.71
CA GLY A 192 -9.80 5.72 -17.19
C GLY A 192 -9.51 6.97 -17.97
N ARG A 193 -10.42 7.40 -18.85
CA ARG A 193 -10.31 8.68 -19.57
C ARG A 193 -10.72 9.87 -18.69
N SER A 194 -11.67 9.61 -17.78
CA SER A 194 -12.05 10.56 -16.75
C SER A 194 -12.18 9.86 -15.39
N TRP A 195 -11.95 10.62 -14.32
CA TRP A 195 -11.97 10.12 -12.95
C TRP A 195 -12.79 11.02 -12.04
N ALA A 196 -13.46 10.43 -11.07
CA ALA A 196 -14.16 11.13 -10.00
C ALA A 196 -13.63 10.63 -8.65
N ASP A 197 -13.27 11.54 -7.77
CA ASP A 197 -12.85 11.20 -6.41
C ASP A 197 -14.02 10.60 -5.63
N ARG A 198 -13.77 9.51 -4.91
CA ARG A 198 -14.72 8.84 -4.02
C ARG A 198 -14.40 9.09 -2.55
N GLY A 199 -13.26 9.70 -2.29
CA GLY A 199 -12.80 10.08 -0.96
C GLY A 199 -11.75 9.14 -0.37
N ILE A 200 -11.41 9.43 0.86
CA ILE A 200 -10.34 8.76 1.59
C ILE A 200 -10.81 7.41 2.12
N LEU A 201 -10.00 6.39 1.86
CA LEU A 201 -10.18 5.02 2.32
C LEU A 201 -9.49 4.77 3.66
N LEU A 202 -8.23 5.20 3.77
CA LEU A 202 -7.38 5.02 4.95
C LEU A 202 -6.61 6.30 5.23
N GLU A 203 -6.59 6.68 6.52
CA GLU A 203 -5.82 7.82 7.02
C GLU A 203 -5.51 7.63 8.50
N ASP A 204 -4.58 8.39 9.06
CA ASP A 204 -4.17 8.27 10.45
C ASP A 204 -4.62 9.46 11.29
N LEU A 205 -5.86 9.40 11.74
CA LEU A 205 -6.44 10.41 12.63
C LEU A 205 -6.61 9.94 14.08
N GLN A 206 -6.39 8.64 14.38
CA GLN A 206 -6.60 8.10 15.73
C GLN A 206 -5.41 7.22 16.19
N PRO A 207 -4.60 7.65 17.13
CA PRO A 207 -4.66 8.98 17.74
C PRO A 207 -4.36 10.03 16.67
N ARG A 208 -4.96 11.20 16.85
CA ARG A 208 -4.81 12.31 15.91
C ARG A 208 -3.33 12.62 15.69
N MET A 209 -2.91 12.63 14.45
CA MET A 209 -1.57 13.05 14.10
C MET A 209 -1.51 14.58 14.08
N ILE A 210 -0.48 15.11 14.72
CA ILE A 210 -0.24 16.55 14.81
C ILE A 210 1.16 16.81 14.26
N LEU A 211 1.27 17.63 13.22
CA LEU A 211 2.55 18.13 12.75
C LEU A 211 3.17 19.03 13.84
N ARG A 212 4.46 18.87 14.04
CA ARG A 212 5.23 19.67 15.00
C ARG A 212 6.45 20.29 14.34
N PRO A 213 6.98 21.43 14.86
CA PRO A 213 8.12 22.11 14.24
C PRO A 213 9.32 21.20 13.95
N HIS A 214 9.61 20.25 14.83
CA HIS A 214 10.74 19.32 14.65
C HIS A 214 10.55 18.29 13.53
N ASN A 215 9.35 18.17 12.96
CA ASN A 215 9.07 17.29 11.83
C ASN A 215 9.41 17.92 10.46
N THR A 216 9.79 19.18 10.44
CA THR A 216 10.01 19.94 9.20
C THR A 216 11.19 19.47 8.35
N GLY A 217 12.08 18.68 8.90
CA GLY A 217 13.25 18.15 8.18
C GLY A 217 13.01 16.85 7.40
N ILE A 218 11.75 16.36 7.34
CA ILE A 218 11.40 15.12 6.68
C ILE A 218 10.26 15.33 5.68
N ASN A 219 10.22 14.53 4.62
CA ASN A 219 9.20 14.63 3.57
C ASN A 219 7.80 14.24 4.10
N PHE A 220 7.73 13.24 4.99
CA PHE A 220 6.47 12.78 5.54
C PHE A 220 6.46 12.86 7.07
N ALA A 221 5.39 13.40 7.61
CA ALA A 221 5.14 13.41 9.05
C ALA A 221 4.45 12.11 9.51
N GLY A 222 4.10 11.23 8.59
CA GLY A 222 3.43 9.96 8.86
C GLY A 222 2.27 9.70 7.91
N GLY A 223 1.35 8.84 8.30
CA GLY A 223 0.22 8.43 7.50
C GLY A 223 0.37 7.02 6.95
N VAL A 224 -0.32 6.77 5.86
CA VAL A 224 -0.34 5.50 5.14
C VAL A 224 -0.24 5.75 3.65
N GLY A 225 0.48 4.89 2.93
CA GLY A 225 0.68 5.12 1.50
C GLY A 225 1.12 3.91 0.71
N ASP A 226 1.44 4.13 -0.54
CA ASP A 226 1.91 3.13 -1.51
C ASP A 226 1.06 1.85 -1.51
N PRO A 227 -0.29 1.93 -1.73
CA PRO A 227 -1.15 0.78 -1.61
C PRO A 227 -1.04 -0.16 -2.80
N SER A 228 -1.02 -1.45 -2.53
CA SER A 228 -1.33 -2.48 -3.51
C SER A 228 -2.58 -3.22 -3.09
N ALA A 229 -3.54 -3.42 -3.99
CA ALA A 229 -4.80 -4.02 -3.63
C ALA A 229 -5.22 -5.17 -4.56
N ILE A 230 -5.85 -6.16 -3.97
CA ILE A 230 -6.36 -7.34 -4.67
C ILE A 230 -7.80 -7.62 -4.26
N ALA A 231 -8.64 -7.96 -5.22
CA ALA A 231 -9.97 -8.45 -4.93
C ALA A 231 -9.92 -9.95 -4.58
N ASN A 232 -10.55 -10.31 -3.45
CA ASN A 232 -10.70 -11.69 -3.04
C ASN A 232 -12.04 -11.87 -2.32
N GLY A 233 -12.89 -12.76 -2.83
CA GLY A 233 -14.27 -12.88 -2.38
C GLY A 233 -15.02 -11.55 -2.52
N ASN A 234 -15.71 -11.12 -1.48
CA ASN A 234 -16.51 -9.90 -1.47
C ASN A 234 -15.71 -8.65 -1.01
N TYR A 235 -14.39 -8.75 -0.91
CA TYR A 235 -13.54 -7.68 -0.38
C TYR A 235 -12.42 -7.29 -1.33
N LEU A 236 -12.05 -6.02 -1.31
CA LEU A 236 -10.76 -5.54 -1.75
C LEU A 236 -9.83 -5.50 -0.54
N PHE A 237 -8.75 -6.29 -0.58
CA PHE A 237 -7.68 -6.29 0.41
C PHE A 237 -6.60 -5.31 -0.03
N VAL A 238 -6.22 -4.42 0.86
CA VAL A 238 -5.29 -3.33 0.59
C VAL A 238 -4.06 -3.50 1.47
N PHE A 239 -2.92 -3.77 0.85
CA PHE A 239 -1.60 -3.80 1.48
C PHE A 239 -0.97 -2.42 1.31
N TYR A 240 -0.41 -1.84 2.37
CA TYR A 240 0.06 -0.47 2.33
C TYR A 240 1.21 -0.24 3.31
N GLY A 241 2.01 0.79 3.02
CA GLY A 241 3.01 1.30 3.94
C GLY A 241 2.36 1.98 5.14
N GLU A 242 2.67 1.51 6.34
CA GLU A 242 2.37 2.20 7.60
C GLU A 242 3.61 3.00 7.95
N TYR A 243 3.57 4.31 7.84
CA TYR A 243 4.73 5.15 8.11
C TYR A 243 4.92 5.36 9.61
N GLY A 244 6.12 5.09 10.09
CA GLY A 244 6.49 5.38 11.47
C GLY A 244 6.65 6.89 11.69
N TYR A 245 6.10 7.42 12.77
CA TYR A 245 6.02 8.85 12.99
C TYR A 245 7.04 9.40 13.94
N PRO A 246 7.84 10.39 13.56
CA PRO A 246 8.58 11.19 14.52
C PRO A 246 7.65 12.08 15.37
N GLY A 247 6.52 12.55 14.81
CA GLY A 247 5.59 13.43 15.51
C GLY A 247 4.70 12.77 16.55
N ARG A 248 4.40 11.48 16.38
CA ARG A 248 3.66 10.66 17.36
C ARG A 248 4.58 10.01 18.37
N TYR A 249 5.79 9.74 17.96
CA TYR A 249 6.76 9.09 18.79
C TYR A 249 7.32 10.06 19.80
N ASN A 250 6.92 9.91 21.03
CA ASN A 250 7.56 10.55 22.16
C ASN A 250 8.18 9.46 23.03
N GLU A 251 9.49 9.42 23.15
CA GLU A 251 10.21 8.40 23.91
C GLU A 251 9.74 8.29 25.36
N LYS A 252 9.32 9.42 25.96
CA LYS A 252 8.86 9.48 27.36
C LYS A 252 7.46 8.93 27.57
N THR A 253 6.61 8.97 26.54
CA THR A 253 5.19 8.55 26.63
C THR A 253 4.87 7.35 25.77
N TYR A 254 5.86 6.81 25.07
CA TYR A 254 5.66 5.69 24.17
C TYR A 254 5.35 4.39 24.95
N ASP A 255 4.21 3.81 24.64
CA ASP A 255 3.78 2.52 25.16
C ASP A 255 3.95 1.46 24.07
N SER A 256 4.96 0.60 24.23
CA SER A 256 5.27 -0.46 23.25
C SER A 256 4.18 -1.52 23.11
N LEU A 257 3.24 -1.58 24.05
CA LEU A 257 2.11 -2.51 23.99
C LEU A 257 0.93 -1.91 23.20
N LYS A 258 0.85 -0.58 23.11
CA LYS A 258 -0.22 0.15 22.41
C LYS A 258 0.20 0.71 21.06
N GLU A 259 1.47 1.10 20.98
CA GLU A 259 2.03 1.70 19.79
C GLU A 259 3.21 0.88 19.31
N TRP A 260 3.27 0.51 18.06
CA TRP A 260 4.45 -0.16 17.57
C TRP A 260 5.35 0.82 16.79
N LYS A 261 6.65 0.60 16.93
CA LYS A 261 7.68 1.51 16.44
C LYS A 261 8.22 0.99 15.12
N GLY A 262 7.81 1.54 14.04
CA GLY A 262 8.51 1.24 12.81
C GLY A 262 7.60 1.19 11.62
N GLN A 263 8.20 1.55 10.52
CA GLN A 263 7.56 1.40 9.25
C GLN A 263 7.46 -0.06 8.87
N CYS A 264 6.30 -0.42 8.31
CA CYS A 264 6.02 -1.78 7.87
C CYS A 264 5.02 -1.79 6.74
N ILE A 265 4.69 -2.99 6.27
CA ILE A 265 3.54 -3.23 5.43
C ILE A 265 2.40 -3.74 6.30
N SER A 266 1.31 -2.99 6.33
CA SER A 266 0.04 -3.33 6.99
C SER A 266 -1.02 -3.74 5.97
N ILE A 267 -2.18 -4.20 6.46
CA ILE A 267 -3.29 -4.61 5.60
C ILE A 267 -4.62 -4.10 6.15
N ALA A 268 -5.49 -3.69 5.23
CA ALA A 268 -6.90 -3.40 5.47
C ALA A 268 -7.76 -4.14 4.44
N ARG A 269 -9.07 -4.15 4.66
CA ARG A 269 -10.04 -4.58 3.66
C ARG A 269 -11.26 -3.67 3.63
N ILE A 270 -11.86 -3.56 2.46
CA ILE A 270 -13.15 -2.89 2.25
C ILE A 270 -14.07 -3.82 1.47
N PRO A 271 -15.39 -3.90 1.80
CA PRO A 271 -16.34 -4.59 0.95
C PRO A 271 -16.35 -4.00 -0.46
N LEU A 272 -16.41 -4.82 -1.51
CA LEU A 272 -16.47 -4.32 -2.90
C LEU A 272 -17.67 -3.41 -3.13
N SER A 273 -18.79 -3.65 -2.43
CA SER A 273 -19.98 -2.78 -2.44
C SER A 273 -19.74 -1.41 -1.80
N GLY A 274 -18.66 -1.23 -1.06
CA GLY A 274 -18.32 0.02 -0.37
C GLY A 274 -17.38 0.94 -1.18
N LEU A 275 -16.90 0.51 -2.34
CA LEU A 275 -15.88 1.26 -3.11
C LEU A 275 -16.36 2.63 -3.60
N ASP A 276 -17.66 2.80 -3.84
CA ASP A 276 -18.24 4.09 -4.21
C ASP A 276 -18.36 5.10 -3.03
N LYS A 277 -18.23 4.62 -1.80
CA LYS A 277 -18.24 5.43 -0.57
C LYS A 277 -17.24 4.83 0.43
N PRO A 278 -15.93 4.99 0.19
CA PRO A 278 -14.91 4.28 0.96
C PRO A 278 -14.77 4.75 2.41
N SER A 279 -15.10 6.01 2.68
CA SER A 279 -14.90 6.60 4.01
C SER A 279 -15.68 5.83 5.09
N GLY A 280 -14.97 5.40 6.14
CA GLY A 280 -15.53 4.64 7.26
C GLY A 280 -15.79 3.14 6.98
N ASN A 281 -15.78 2.70 5.71
CA ASN A 281 -16.13 1.33 5.32
C ASN A 281 -14.97 0.35 5.36
N ALA A 282 -13.73 0.82 5.34
CA ALA A 282 -12.56 -0.05 5.49
C ALA A 282 -12.37 -0.51 6.94
N LYS A 283 -11.77 -1.67 7.10
CA LYS A 283 -11.32 -2.20 8.39
C LYS A 283 -9.86 -2.61 8.28
N ARG A 284 -9.03 -2.11 9.19
CA ARG A 284 -7.63 -2.51 9.30
C ARG A 284 -7.48 -3.77 10.13
N TRP A 285 -6.43 -4.50 9.87
CA TRP A 285 -6.01 -5.62 10.71
C TRP A 285 -5.48 -5.12 12.04
N ASN A 286 -5.99 -5.67 13.15
CA ASN A 286 -5.59 -5.30 14.51
C ASN A 286 -4.65 -6.31 15.17
N GLY A 287 -4.18 -7.31 14.41
CA GLY A 287 -3.37 -8.43 14.90
C GLY A 287 -4.17 -9.72 15.08
N ILE A 288 -5.51 -9.64 15.11
CA ILE A 288 -6.41 -10.78 15.33
C ILE A 288 -7.48 -10.83 14.24
N ALA A 289 -8.05 -9.68 13.88
CA ALA A 289 -9.16 -9.56 12.94
C ALA A 289 -9.14 -8.22 12.19
N PHE A 290 -9.92 -8.14 11.11
CA PHE A 290 -10.19 -6.87 10.43
C PHE A 290 -11.29 -6.09 11.17
N SER A 291 -10.91 -5.39 12.21
CA SER A 291 -11.84 -4.65 13.08
C SER A 291 -11.35 -3.25 13.47
N ALA A 292 -10.07 -2.93 13.29
CA ALA A 292 -9.56 -1.60 13.59
C ALA A 292 -10.14 -0.56 12.62
N ALA A 293 -10.36 0.65 13.14
CA ALA A 293 -10.93 1.75 12.36
C ALA A 293 -10.01 2.17 11.18
N PRO A 294 -10.57 2.67 10.07
CA PRO A 294 -9.79 3.07 8.90
C PRO A 294 -8.89 4.28 9.15
N ASN A 295 -9.18 5.06 10.19
CA ASN A 295 -8.41 6.21 10.64
C ASN A 295 -7.58 5.93 11.91
N GLY A 296 -7.47 4.66 12.30
CA GLY A 296 -6.62 4.21 13.41
C GLY A 296 -5.26 3.73 12.94
N ILE A 297 -4.55 3.01 13.80
CA ILE A 297 -3.26 2.38 13.49
C ILE A 297 -3.50 0.92 13.10
N GLY A 298 -2.90 0.49 11.98
CA GLY A 298 -2.84 -0.90 11.58
C GLY A 298 -1.81 -1.70 12.37
N ARG A 299 -1.71 -2.98 12.06
CA ARG A 299 -0.66 -3.87 12.56
C ARG A 299 0.07 -4.49 11.36
N PRO A 300 1.37 -4.76 11.50
CA PRO A 300 2.14 -5.34 10.42
C PRO A 300 1.59 -6.70 9.99
N VAL A 301 1.65 -6.96 8.71
CA VAL A 301 1.47 -8.29 8.14
C VAL A 301 2.62 -9.18 8.64
N THR A 302 2.34 -10.44 8.90
CA THR A 302 3.35 -11.41 9.36
C THR A 302 4.61 -11.37 8.48
N HIS A 303 5.75 -11.28 9.11
CA HIS A 303 7.08 -11.16 8.49
C HIS A 303 7.36 -9.87 7.68
N LEU A 304 6.40 -8.96 7.53
CA LEU A 304 6.58 -7.74 6.74
C LEU A 304 6.96 -6.51 7.59
N GLN A 305 7.43 -6.74 8.79
CA GLN A 305 8.15 -5.79 9.63
C GLN A 305 9.54 -6.32 9.91
N ILE A 306 10.56 -5.49 9.75
CA ILE A 306 11.94 -5.87 10.11
C ILE A 306 12.08 -5.80 11.63
N PRO A 307 12.51 -6.88 12.30
CA PRO A 307 12.72 -6.88 13.74
C PRO A 307 13.73 -5.82 14.19
N LYS A 308 13.55 -5.28 15.40
CA LYS A 308 14.49 -4.30 15.98
C LYS A 308 15.92 -4.84 16.03
N ALA A 309 16.11 -6.12 16.34
CA ALA A 309 17.43 -6.77 16.37
C ALA A 309 18.13 -6.77 14.99
N GLU A 310 17.36 -6.65 13.90
CA GLU A 310 17.87 -6.57 12.52
C GLU A 310 17.93 -5.12 12.00
N GLY A 311 17.70 -4.13 12.87
CA GLY A 311 17.71 -2.72 12.55
C GLY A 311 16.36 -2.15 12.19
N GLY A 312 15.25 -2.85 12.43
CA GLY A 312 13.91 -2.31 12.22
C GLY A 312 13.60 -1.14 13.13
N GLY A 313 12.85 -0.17 12.62
CA GLY A 313 12.47 1.03 13.38
C GLY A 313 11.68 2.04 12.55
N PRO A 314 11.37 3.21 13.12
CA PRO A 314 10.66 4.26 12.41
C PRO A 314 11.53 4.85 11.29
N ALA A 315 10.92 5.14 10.15
CA ALA A 315 11.62 5.69 8.99
C ALA A 315 12.38 7.00 9.28
N SER A 316 11.94 7.77 10.28
CA SER A 316 12.63 8.96 10.76
C SER A 316 14.01 8.69 11.37
N SER A 317 14.28 7.45 11.81
CA SER A 317 15.60 7.07 12.29
C SER A 317 16.54 6.85 11.11
N PRO A 318 17.74 7.47 11.08
CA PRO A 318 18.66 7.44 9.94
C PRO A 318 19.09 6.03 9.49
N HIS A 319 19.05 5.07 10.40
CA HIS A 319 19.50 3.69 10.15
C HIS A 319 18.37 2.66 10.28
N ALA A 320 17.13 3.10 10.46
CA ALA A 320 16.01 2.18 10.53
C ALA A 320 15.77 1.53 9.16
N LYS A 321 15.63 0.21 9.17
CA LYS A 321 15.34 -0.61 7.99
C LYS A 321 13.90 -1.05 8.00
N TYR A 322 13.25 -1.04 6.84
CA TYR A 322 11.86 -1.42 6.71
C TYR A 322 11.53 -1.89 5.29
N TYR A 323 10.44 -2.65 5.16
CA TYR A 323 9.83 -2.96 3.87
C TYR A 323 8.76 -1.92 3.54
N TRP A 324 8.66 -1.56 2.25
CA TRP A 324 7.68 -0.61 1.75
C TRP A 324 7.39 -0.79 0.27
N GLY A 325 6.40 -0.04 -0.28
CA GLY A 325 6.02 -0.11 -1.69
C GLY A 325 5.60 -1.53 -2.10
N PRO A 326 4.61 -2.15 -1.42
CA PRO A 326 4.18 -3.49 -1.77
C PRO A 326 3.53 -3.52 -3.15
N SER A 327 3.83 -4.55 -3.93
CA SER A 327 3.15 -4.86 -5.19
C SER A 327 2.70 -6.30 -5.17
N VAL A 328 1.38 -6.53 -5.10
CA VAL A 328 0.78 -7.85 -4.93
C VAL A 328 0.10 -8.32 -6.20
N SER A 329 0.38 -9.55 -6.59
CA SER A 329 -0.23 -10.20 -7.75
C SER A 329 -0.57 -11.66 -7.48
N TRP A 330 -1.63 -12.16 -8.09
CA TRP A 330 -1.91 -13.57 -8.18
C TRP A 330 -1.03 -14.21 -9.27
N ASN A 331 -0.39 -15.32 -8.95
CA ASN A 331 0.38 -16.08 -9.91
C ASN A 331 -0.35 -17.38 -10.30
N ASP A 332 -0.87 -17.41 -11.53
CA ASP A 332 -1.63 -18.57 -12.04
C ASP A 332 -0.79 -19.86 -12.17
N TYR A 333 0.52 -19.73 -12.29
CA TYR A 333 1.42 -20.89 -12.40
C TYR A 333 1.74 -21.49 -11.04
N LEU A 334 2.01 -20.66 -10.03
CA LEU A 334 2.31 -21.08 -8.67
C LEU A 334 1.05 -21.33 -7.83
N HIS A 335 -0.12 -20.92 -8.31
CA HIS A 335 -1.39 -20.91 -7.57
C HIS A 335 -1.26 -20.26 -6.18
N CYS A 336 -0.57 -19.13 -6.12
CA CYS A 336 -0.39 -18.36 -4.88
C CYS A 336 -0.28 -16.85 -5.15
N TRP A 337 -0.40 -16.07 -4.09
CA TRP A 337 -0.11 -14.64 -4.13
C TRP A 337 1.39 -14.40 -4.03
N VAL A 338 1.86 -13.44 -4.79
CA VAL A 338 3.25 -12.97 -4.80
C VAL A 338 3.26 -11.50 -4.44
N MET A 339 4.10 -11.10 -3.50
CA MET A 339 4.33 -9.71 -3.14
C MET A 339 5.79 -9.36 -3.41
N LEU A 340 6.01 -8.31 -4.17
CA LEU A 340 7.29 -7.62 -4.23
C LEU A 340 7.28 -6.43 -3.30
N MET A 341 8.45 -6.08 -2.77
CA MET A 341 8.64 -4.91 -1.92
C MET A 341 10.07 -4.41 -1.99
N ALA A 342 10.27 -3.12 -1.83
CA ALA A 342 11.59 -2.54 -1.62
C ALA A 342 12.00 -2.69 -0.14
N ARG A 343 13.30 -2.87 0.12
CA ARG A 343 13.88 -2.71 1.45
C ARG A 343 14.59 -1.37 1.50
N ALA A 344 14.08 -0.48 2.30
CA ALA A 344 14.58 0.88 2.45
C ALA A 344 15.23 1.11 3.81
N GLU A 345 15.97 2.21 3.93
CA GLU A 345 16.63 2.66 5.15
C GLU A 345 16.51 4.18 5.30
N GLY A 346 16.12 4.59 6.51
CA GLY A 346 16.09 6.00 6.91
C GLY A 346 15.03 6.86 6.23
N PRO A 347 15.02 8.17 6.52
CA PRO A 347 13.94 9.08 6.11
C PRO A 347 13.93 9.41 4.60
N SER A 348 14.95 9.00 3.87
CA SER A 348 15.05 9.21 2.41
C SER A 348 14.79 7.92 1.62
N TRP A 349 14.21 6.90 2.23
CA TRP A 349 13.90 5.61 1.60
C TRP A 349 15.09 4.99 0.83
N LYS A 350 16.31 5.22 1.30
CA LYS A 350 17.50 4.63 0.68
C LYS A 350 17.46 3.12 0.83
N GLY A 351 17.72 2.40 -0.25
CA GLY A 351 17.78 0.94 -0.22
C GLY A 351 18.09 0.38 -1.60
N ASN A 352 18.90 -0.65 -1.66
CA ASN A 352 19.43 -1.19 -2.91
C ASN A 352 18.90 -2.60 -3.21
N SER A 353 17.77 -2.95 -2.60
CA SER A 353 17.32 -4.34 -2.64
C SER A 353 15.81 -4.46 -2.79
N ILE A 354 15.40 -5.40 -3.63
CA ILE A 354 14.01 -5.83 -3.82
C ILE A 354 13.87 -7.22 -3.24
N TYR A 355 12.78 -7.43 -2.50
CA TYR A 355 12.42 -8.69 -1.85
C TYR A 355 11.12 -9.25 -2.43
N ILE A 356 10.94 -10.55 -2.30
CA ILE A 356 9.76 -11.29 -2.70
C ILE A 356 9.23 -12.12 -1.54
N SER A 357 7.91 -12.17 -1.39
CA SER A 357 7.21 -13.00 -0.42
C SER A 357 6.00 -13.67 -1.07
N TYR A 358 5.54 -14.77 -0.49
CA TYR A 358 4.47 -15.59 -1.02
C TYR A 358 3.40 -15.86 0.03
N ASN A 359 2.13 -15.92 -0.41
CA ASN A 359 1.03 -16.39 0.42
C ASN A 359 0.31 -17.52 -0.34
N GLN A 360 0.23 -18.69 0.28
CA GLN A 360 -0.28 -19.93 -0.33
C GLN A 360 -1.81 -20.05 -0.29
N HIS A 361 -2.49 -19.18 0.43
CA HIS A 361 -3.94 -19.21 0.55
C HIS A 361 -4.57 -18.55 -0.68
N ALA A 362 -5.25 -19.34 -1.51
CA ALA A 362 -5.93 -18.81 -2.70
C ALA A 362 -7.07 -17.87 -2.34
N ASP A 363 -7.72 -18.09 -1.18
CA ASP A 363 -8.79 -17.25 -0.67
C ASP A 363 -8.47 -16.69 0.73
N PHE A 364 -9.06 -15.54 1.02
CA PHE A 364 -8.93 -14.84 2.29
C PHE A 364 -10.27 -14.81 3.07
N ASN A 365 -11.15 -15.78 2.83
CA ASN A 365 -12.40 -15.92 3.56
C ASN A 365 -12.17 -15.99 5.07
N ILE A 366 -11.10 -16.68 5.48
CA ILE A 366 -10.56 -16.59 6.84
C ILE A 366 -9.57 -15.43 6.85
N GLY A 367 -9.88 -14.37 7.59
CA GLY A 367 -9.07 -13.14 7.59
C GLY A 367 -7.60 -13.36 7.94
N ALA A 368 -7.28 -14.36 8.77
CA ALA A 368 -5.90 -14.74 9.11
C ALA A 368 -5.10 -15.22 7.88
N HIS A 369 -5.75 -15.79 6.86
CA HIS A 369 -5.08 -16.21 5.62
C HIS A 369 -4.43 -15.02 4.89
N ALA A 370 -5.01 -13.83 4.96
CA ALA A 370 -4.45 -12.63 4.37
C ALA A 370 -3.12 -12.18 5.05
N GLN A 371 -2.82 -12.72 6.24
CA GLN A 371 -1.62 -12.43 7.02
C GLN A 371 -0.49 -13.46 6.84
N ASP A 372 -0.78 -14.61 6.23
CA ASP A 372 0.13 -15.76 6.20
C ASP A 372 1.12 -15.65 5.03
N TRP A 373 1.98 -14.67 5.10
CA TRP A 373 3.04 -14.45 4.12
C TRP A 373 4.34 -15.12 4.55
N SER A 374 5.07 -15.65 3.58
CA SER A 374 6.40 -16.20 3.82
C SER A 374 7.39 -15.11 4.26
N THR A 375 8.45 -15.49 4.97
CA THR A 375 9.57 -14.58 5.20
C THR A 375 10.09 -14.04 3.87
N PRO A 376 10.24 -12.70 3.72
CA PRO A 376 10.74 -12.08 2.51
C PRO A 376 12.12 -12.60 2.10
N GLN A 377 12.27 -12.98 0.85
CA GLN A 377 13.51 -13.45 0.26
C GLN A 377 14.10 -12.37 -0.65
N LEU A 378 15.41 -12.20 -0.61
CA LEU A 378 16.11 -11.28 -1.49
C LEU A 378 15.95 -11.74 -2.96
N LEU A 379 15.39 -10.87 -3.80
CA LEU A 379 15.21 -11.12 -5.23
C LEU A 379 16.28 -10.40 -6.07
N LEU A 380 16.52 -9.12 -5.79
CA LEU A 380 17.49 -8.29 -6.53
C LEU A 380 18.26 -7.42 -5.56
N LYS A 381 19.57 -7.29 -5.77
CA LYS A 381 20.41 -6.33 -5.07
C LYS A 381 21.35 -5.63 -6.06
N LYS A 382 21.36 -4.30 -6.04
CA LYS A 382 22.25 -3.46 -6.87
C LYS A 382 23.04 -2.50 -5.97
N PRO A 383 24.27 -2.83 -5.57
CA PRO A 383 25.10 -1.95 -4.76
C PRO A 383 25.31 -0.58 -5.42
N GLY A 384 25.20 0.50 -4.66
CA GLY A 384 25.35 1.86 -5.15
C GLY A 384 24.09 2.46 -5.80
N HIS A 385 23.00 1.69 -5.91
CA HIS A 385 21.70 2.14 -6.43
C HIS A 385 20.68 2.30 -5.29
N ILE A 386 19.59 3.00 -5.55
CA ILE A 386 18.39 3.00 -4.74
C ILE A 386 17.27 2.41 -5.60
N LEU A 387 16.60 1.38 -5.10
CA LEU A 387 15.57 0.65 -5.83
C LEU A 387 14.22 0.86 -5.18
N TRP A 388 13.26 1.45 -5.93
CA TRP A 388 11.91 1.74 -5.48
C TRP A 388 10.86 1.08 -6.37
N TYR A 389 9.64 0.95 -5.88
CA TYR A 389 8.44 0.58 -6.61
C TYR A 389 8.60 -0.65 -7.52
N PRO A 390 9.01 -1.81 -6.96
CA PRO A 390 9.07 -3.02 -7.75
C PRO A 390 7.67 -3.44 -8.20
N SER A 391 7.49 -3.64 -9.50
CA SER A 391 6.23 -4.00 -10.11
C SER A 391 6.41 -5.12 -11.11
N LEU A 392 5.48 -6.07 -11.15
CA LEU A 392 5.45 -7.12 -12.16
C LEU A 392 4.45 -6.76 -13.26
N GLN A 393 4.87 -6.93 -14.49
CA GLN A 393 4.02 -6.75 -15.67
C GLN A 393 4.03 -8.03 -16.51
N PRO A 394 2.93 -8.35 -17.21
CA PRO A 394 2.90 -9.50 -18.10
C PRO A 394 3.93 -9.34 -19.22
N ILE A 395 4.40 -10.44 -19.76
CA ILE A 395 5.20 -10.44 -20.98
C ILE A 395 4.28 -10.36 -22.20
N ASN A 396 4.86 -9.95 -23.34
CA ASN A 396 4.10 -9.83 -24.59
C ASN A 396 3.91 -11.18 -25.28
N SER A 397 3.29 -12.16 -24.57
CA SER A 397 2.98 -13.46 -25.13
C SER A 397 1.51 -13.59 -25.53
N LEU A 398 1.22 -14.46 -26.50
CA LEU A 398 -0.16 -14.74 -26.88
C LEU A 398 -0.99 -15.29 -25.72
N SER A 399 -0.38 -16.11 -24.86
CA SER A 399 -1.02 -16.66 -23.67
C SER A 399 -1.37 -15.57 -22.67
N ASP A 400 -0.46 -14.63 -22.40
CA ASP A 400 -0.69 -13.53 -21.46
C ASP A 400 -1.79 -12.60 -21.97
N LYS A 401 -1.76 -12.28 -23.26
CA LYS A 401 -2.81 -11.48 -23.90
C LYS A 401 -4.18 -12.16 -23.84
N LYS A 402 -4.25 -13.47 -24.12
CA LYS A 402 -5.49 -14.25 -24.02
C LYS A 402 -6.01 -14.31 -22.58
N ALA A 403 -5.13 -14.49 -21.61
CA ALA A 403 -5.46 -14.50 -20.19
C ALA A 403 -5.75 -13.10 -19.61
N LYS A 404 -5.51 -12.03 -20.40
CA LYS A 404 -5.63 -10.63 -19.96
C LYS A 404 -4.83 -10.36 -18.67
N TYR A 405 -3.62 -10.89 -18.59
CA TYR A 405 -2.74 -10.66 -17.45
C TYR A 405 -2.39 -9.17 -17.30
N THR A 406 -2.22 -8.75 -16.06
CA THR A 406 -1.93 -7.37 -15.65
C THR A 406 -0.92 -7.40 -14.49
N SER A 407 -0.60 -6.27 -13.91
CA SER A 407 0.17 -6.21 -12.67
C SER A 407 -0.46 -6.98 -11.50
N LEU A 408 -1.77 -7.24 -11.53
CA LEU A 408 -2.48 -7.96 -10.47
C LEU A 408 -2.60 -9.47 -10.70
N LYS A 409 -2.35 -9.93 -11.93
CA LYS A 409 -2.47 -11.36 -12.29
C LYS A 409 -1.45 -11.72 -13.35
N LEU A 410 -0.66 -12.76 -13.08
CA LEU A 410 0.51 -13.13 -13.87
C LEU A 410 0.59 -14.64 -14.11
N GLY A 411 1.32 -15.01 -15.14
CA GLY A 411 1.64 -16.41 -15.46
C GLY A 411 3.02 -16.83 -14.91
N ARG A 412 3.62 -17.83 -15.58
CA ARG A 412 4.93 -18.40 -15.23
C ARG A 412 6.08 -17.41 -15.36
N LYS A 413 5.99 -16.46 -16.28
CA LYS A 413 7.01 -15.42 -16.50
C LYS A 413 6.36 -14.06 -16.45
N ALA A 414 7.10 -13.08 -15.94
CA ALA A 414 6.71 -11.69 -15.93
C ALA A 414 7.93 -10.79 -16.15
N ARG A 415 7.71 -9.55 -16.51
CA ARG A 415 8.74 -8.52 -16.58
C ARG A 415 8.80 -7.80 -15.23
N LEU A 416 9.98 -7.72 -14.64
CA LEU A 416 10.22 -6.97 -13.41
C LEU A 416 10.56 -5.53 -13.77
N PHE A 417 9.69 -4.58 -13.40
CA PHE A 417 9.97 -3.14 -13.43
C PHE A 417 10.28 -2.62 -12.03
N TYR A 418 11.11 -1.60 -11.95
CA TYR A 418 11.42 -0.86 -10.71
C TYR A 418 12.02 0.50 -11.06
N LYS A 419 11.92 1.46 -10.13
CA LYS A 419 12.63 2.73 -10.24
C LYS A 419 14.06 2.52 -9.76
N ASP A 420 15.02 2.75 -10.64
CA ASP A 420 16.45 2.67 -10.38
C ASP A 420 17.00 4.08 -10.24
N ILE A 421 17.29 4.50 -9.01
CA ILE A 421 17.86 5.80 -8.71
C ILE A 421 19.36 5.63 -8.55
N THR A 422 20.08 6.20 -9.49
CA THR A 422 21.50 6.50 -9.37
C THR A 422 21.68 7.94 -8.92
N PRO A 423 22.88 8.39 -8.50
CA PRO A 423 23.07 9.75 -7.97
C PRO A 423 22.44 10.89 -8.78
N ASP A 424 22.25 10.69 -10.09
CA ASP A 424 21.80 11.76 -10.99
C ASP A 424 20.46 11.50 -11.71
N LYS A 425 19.85 10.31 -11.60
CA LYS A 425 18.61 9.97 -12.34
C LYS A 425 17.77 8.92 -11.64
N GLY A 426 16.46 9.09 -11.69
CA GLY A 426 15.49 8.09 -11.27
C GLY A 426 14.69 7.59 -12.48
N ASP A 427 15.15 6.51 -13.10
CA ASP A 427 14.50 5.89 -14.25
C ASP A 427 13.63 4.71 -13.83
N TYR A 428 12.46 4.55 -14.42
CA TYR A 428 11.65 3.34 -14.29
C TYR A 428 12.05 2.35 -15.38
N ILE A 429 12.67 1.25 -14.95
CA ILE A 429 13.34 0.33 -15.86
C ILE A 429 12.92 -1.12 -15.66
N SER A 430 13.08 -1.92 -16.71
CA SER A 430 13.13 -3.38 -16.63
C SER A 430 14.32 -3.90 -17.43
N GLU A 431 15.14 -4.68 -16.79
CA GLU A 431 16.29 -5.39 -17.42
C GLU A 431 16.29 -6.87 -17.06
N TYR A 432 15.18 -7.33 -16.40
CA TYR A 432 15.00 -8.71 -15.99
C TYR A 432 13.59 -9.20 -16.30
N LEU A 433 13.53 -10.45 -16.75
CA LEU A 433 12.36 -11.28 -16.59
C LEU A 433 12.46 -12.02 -15.26
N ILE A 434 11.34 -12.20 -14.58
CA ILE A 434 11.20 -13.14 -13.48
C ILE A 434 10.57 -14.42 -14.01
N SER A 435 11.16 -15.58 -13.70
CA SER A 435 10.60 -16.90 -14.01
C SER A 435 10.26 -17.59 -12.70
N PHE A 436 9.02 -18.03 -12.58
CA PHE A 436 8.54 -18.80 -11.44
C PHE A 436 8.75 -20.31 -11.72
N ASN A 437 9.18 -21.07 -10.68
CA ASN A 437 9.57 -22.49 -10.77
C ASN A 437 8.70 -23.35 -9.86
#